data_f44ff2dcfe36ac832075c3197dd8e31d
#
_entry.id   f44ff2dcfe36ac832075c3197dd8e31d
#
_cell.length_a   1.000
_cell.length_b   1.000
_cell.length_c   1.000
_cell.angle_alpha   90.00
_cell.angle_beta   90.00
_cell.angle_gamma   90.00
#
_symmetry.space_group_name_H-M   'P 1'
#
loop_
_entity.id
_entity.type
_entity.pdbx_description
1 polymer ?
#
loop_
_entity_poly.entity_id
_entity_poly.type
_entity_poly.pdbx_seq_one_letter_code
_entity_poly.pdbx_strand_id
1 'polypeptide(L)'
;MKSVLKSDVKNVLSKSCLCVGSKTKKFLEKKGFTVNESADYADDLIQIIDSKYKDISFTFFCGNIRKNTIPNYFQENKIAYNEFVVYETKLKPHQIKKPFDGILFFSPSGVNSFLENNTLENKMCFCIGTTTAKALENKTENIVIASQPTVENVITEVIKYYKRL
;
A
#
# COMPACT_ATOMS: atom_id res chain seq x y z
N MET A 1 0.90 -1.96 -11.53
CA MET A 1 -0.04 -2.60 -12.50
C MET A 1 -0.07 -1.94 -13.89
N LYS A 2 -0.30 -0.63 -14.05
CA LYS A 2 -0.22 0.02 -15.38
C LYS A 2 1.11 -0.26 -16.11
N SER A 3 2.20 -0.42 -15.36
CA SER A 3 3.55 -0.71 -15.91
C SER A 3 3.67 -2.13 -16.44
N VAL A 4 3.07 -3.12 -15.79
CA VAL A 4 3.04 -4.52 -16.26
C VAL A 4 2.29 -4.64 -17.58
N LEU A 5 1.25 -3.82 -17.80
CA LEU A 5 0.44 -3.82 -19.00
C LEU A 5 1.13 -3.19 -20.25
N LYS A 6 2.30 -2.62 -20.10
CA LYS A 6 3.10 -2.06 -21.22
C LYS A 6 4.02 -3.09 -21.88
N SER A 7 4.29 -4.21 -21.24
CA SER A 7 5.02 -5.35 -21.80
C SER A 7 4.04 -6.33 -22.46
N ASP A 8 4.52 -7.28 -23.24
CA ASP A 8 3.70 -8.26 -23.97
C ASP A 8 2.93 -9.16 -22.99
N VAL A 9 1.67 -8.84 -22.76
CA VAL A 9 0.87 -9.30 -21.60
C VAL A 9 0.05 -10.56 -21.93
N LYS A 10 0.02 -11.03 -23.21
CA LYS A 10 -0.86 -12.14 -23.60
C LYS A 10 -0.66 -13.39 -22.75
N ASN A 11 0.59 -13.71 -22.40
CA ASN A 11 0.92 -14.87 -21.57
C ASN A 11 0.60 -14.70 -20.08
N VAL A 12 0.41 -13.46 -19.61
CA VAL A 12 0.11 -13.14 -18.19
C VAL A 12 -1.38 -13.09 -17.93
N LEU A 13 -2.20 -12.76 -18.94
CA LEU A 13 -3.66 -12.68 -18.81
C LEU A 13 -4.31 -14.05 -18.52
N SER A 14 -3.68 -15.16 -18.96
CA SER A 14 -4.15 -16.51 -18.69
C SER A 14 -3.81 -17.02 -17.27
N LYS A 15 -3.02 -16.28 -16.51
CA LYS A 15 -2.58 -16.68 -15.17
C LYS A 15 -3.51 -16.11 -14.11
N SER A 16 -3.71 -16.90 -13.06
CA SER A 16 -4.41 -16.47 -11.86
C SER A 16 -3.60 -15.42 -11.12
N CYS A 17 -4.28 -14.39 -10.61
CA CYS A 17 -3.66 -13.32 -9.85
C CYS A 17 -4.12 -13.31 -8.40
N LEU A 18 -3.19 -13.01 -7.52
CA LEU A 18 -3.45 -12.62 -6.14
C LEU A 18 -3.03 -11.15 -5.98
N CYS A 19 -3.75 -10.35 -5.21
CA CYS A 19 -3.39 -8.95 -5.06
C CYS A 19 -3.75 -8.36 -3.70
N VAL A 20 -3.01 -7.31 -3.32
CA VAL A 20 -3.33 -6.49 -2.15
C VAL A 20 -4.09 -5.25 -2.61
N GLY A 21 -5.23 -5.01 -1.95
CA GLY A 21 -6.09 -3.83 -2.12
C GLY A 21 -7.21 -3.97 -3.15
N SER A 22 -8.41 -3.60 -2.74
CA SER A 22 -9.64 -3.68 -3.54
C SER A 22 -9.58 -2.87 -4.85
N LYS A 23 -8.88 -1.74 -4.85
CA LYS A 23 -8.66 -0.93 -6.08
C LYS A 23 -7.79 -1.67 -7.10
N THR A 24 -6.78 -2.42 -6.63
CA THR A 24 -5.93 -3.26 -7.49
C THR A 24 -6.74 -4.38 -8.10
N LYS A 25 -7.57 -5.06 -7.29
CA LYS A 25 -8.48 -6.11 -7.76
C LYS A 25 -9.38 -5.61 -8.90
N LYS A 26 -10.15 -4.55 -8.65
CA LYS A 26 -11.04 -3.96 -9.65
C LYS A 26 -10.32 -3.55 -10.94
N PHE A 27 -9.11 -3.03 -10.82
CA PHE A 27 -8.31 -2.64 -11.98
C PHE A 27 -7.84 -3.86 -12.79
N LEU A 28 -7.40 -4.93 -12.12
CA LEU A 28 -6.99 -6.17 -12.77
C LEU A 28 -8.15 -6.81 -13.52
N GLU A 29 -9.28 -7.00 -12.87
CA GLU A 29 -10.51 -7.56 -13.45
C GLU A 29 -10.98 -6.76 -14.67
N LYS A 30 -10.98 -5.42 -14.57
CA LYS A 30 -11.28 -4.53 -15.71
C LYS A 30 -10.32 -4.72 -16.90
N LYS A 31 -9.12 -5.23 -16.67
CA LYS A 31 -8.11 -5.51 -17.69
C LYS A 31 -8.10 -6.96 -18.17
N GLY A 32 -9.06 -7.76 -17.75
CA GLY A 32 -9.24 -9.13 -18.19
C GLY A 32 -8.41 -10.17 -17.40
N PHE A 33 -7.81 -9.79 -16.27
CA PHE A 33 -7.14 -10.74 -15.39
C PHE A 33 -8.14 -11.48 -14.50
N THR A 34 -7.88 -12.75 -14.26
CA THR A 34 -8.60 -13.52 -13.23
C THR A 34 -7.95 -13.29 -11.87
N VAL A 35 -8.65 -12.59 -10.98
CA VAL A 35 -8.20 -12.37 -9.60
C VAL A 35 -8.84 -13.41 -8.69
N ASN A 36 -8.07 -14.43 -8.30
CA ASN A 36 -8.57 -15.51 -7.46
C ASN A 36 -8.75 -15.06 -6.01
N GLU A 37 -7.78 -14.30 -5.48
CA GLU A 37 -7.82 -13.84 -4.11
C GLU A 37 -7.35 -12.39 -3.99
N SER A 38 -7.89 -11.68 -3.00
CA SER A 38 -7.42 -10.35 -2.65
C SER A 38 -7.60 -10.09 -1.16
N ALA A 39 -6.68 -9.34 -0.58
CA ALA A 39 -6.74 -8.89 0.81
C ALA A 39 -6.40 -7.41 0.92
N ASP A 40 -6.77 -6.75 2.00
CA ASP A 40 -6.46 -5.34 2.19
C ASP A 40 -5.00 -5.13 2.61
N TYR A 41 -4.39 -6.10 3.28
CA TYR A 41 -2.99 -6.08 3.72
C TYR A 41 -2.23 -7.31 3.24
N ALA A 42 -0.89 -7.17 3.17
CA ALA A 42 0.00 -8.24 2.74
C ALA A 42 -0.01 -9.44 3.70
N ASP A 43 -0.14 -9.18 5.00
CA ASP A 43 -0.19 -10.21 6.04
C ASP A 43 -1.42 -11.10 5.88
N ASP A 44 -2.58 -10.51 5.56
CA ASP A 44 -3.81 -11.27 5.29
C ASP A 44 -3.69 -12.08 4.00
N LEU A 45 -3.03 -11.52 2.97
CA LEU A 45 -2.80 -12.25 1.73
C LEU A 45 -1.87 -13.45 1.96
N ILE A 46 -0.87 -13.32 2.83
CA ILE A 46 0.03 -14.42 3.22
C ILE A 46 -0.76 -15.58 3.84
N GLN A 47 -1.71 -15.31 4.72
CA GLN A 47 -2.56 -16.36 5.32
C GLN A 47 -3.34 -17.13 4.25
N ILE A 48 -3.83 -16.44 3.23
CA ILE A 48 -4.51 -17.08 2.09
C ILE A 48 -3.51 -17.92 1.28
N ILE A 49 -2.32 -17.41 1.03
CA ILE A 49 -1.26 -18.12 0.30
C ILE A 49 -0.86 -19.39 1.07
N ASP A 50 -0.64 -19.29 2.37
CA ASP A 50 -0.27 -20.42 3.22
C ASP A 50 -1.32 -21.54 3.20
N SER A 51 -2.60 -21.17 3.25
CA SER A 51 -3.70 -22.12 3.31
C SER A 51 -4.04 -22.79 1.97
N LYS A 52 -3.81 -22.10 0.82
CA LYS A 52 -4.34 -22.56 -0.47
C LYS A 52 -3.31 -22.67 -1.60
N TYR A 53 -2.15 -22.02 -1.48
CA TYR A 53 -1.24 -21.82 -2.60
C TYR A 53 0.22 -22.11 -2.25
N LYS A 54 0.50 -22.78 -1.16
CA LYS A 54 1.86 -23.02 -0.64
C LYS A 54 2.76 -23.81 -1.60
N ASP A 55 2.16 -24.70 -2.38
CA ASP A 55 2.87 -25.67 -3.24
C ASP A 55 3.07 -25.17 -4.68
N ILE A 56 2.75 -23.91 -4.98
CA ILE A 56 2.93 -23.34 -6.33
C ILE A 56 4.03 -22.29 -6.34
N SER A 57 4.55 -22.00 -7.53
CA SER A 57 5.51 -20.92 -7.74
C SER A 57 4.82 -19.60 -8.10
N PHE A 58 5.45 -18.47 -7.76
CA PHE A 58 4.90 -17.14 -7.96
C PHE A 58 5.77 -16.26 -8.85
N THR A 59 5.12 -15.33 -9.53
CA THR A 59 5.76 -14.14 -10.09
C THR A 59 5.28 -12.93 -9.32
N PHE A 60 6.18 -12.29 -8.57
CA PHE A 60 5.89 -11.16 -7.72
C PHE A 60 6.24 -9.83 -8.41
N PHE A 61 5.21 -9.04 -8.74
CA PHE A 61 5.36 -7.72 -9.32
C PHE A 61 5.28 -6.65 -8.24
N CYS A 62 6.30 -5.82 -8.11
CA CYS A 62 6.39 -4.82 -7.05
C CYS A 62 6.93 -3.47 -7.53
N GLY A 63 6.96 -2.48 -6.64
CA GLY A 63 7.72 -1.24 -6.81
C GLY A 63 9.09 -1.32 -6.12
N ASN A 64 9.98 -0.38 -6.43
CA ASN A 64 11.31 -0.28 -5.80
C ASN A 64 11.24 -0.04 -4.28
N ILE A 65 10.20 0.64 -3.79
CA ILE A 65 9.97 0.86 -2.35
C ILE A 65 8.87 -0.11 -1.88
N ARG A 66 9.11 -1.42 -2.01
CA ARG A 66 8.23 -2.45 -1.47
C ARG A 66 8.61 -2.85 -0.06
N LYS A 67 7.65 -3.36 0.69
CA LYS A 67 7.91 -4.09 1.93
C LYS A 67 8.39 -5.50 1.65
N ASN A 68 9.18 -6.05 2.55
CA ASN A 68 9.67 -7.42 2.46
C ASN A 68 8.67 -8.48 2.94
N THR A 69 7.50 -8.11 3.42
CA THR A 69 6.50 -9.01 4.02
C THR A 69 6.26 -10.27 3.18
N ILE A 70 5.84 -10.13 1.93
CA ILE A 70 5.59 -11.29 1.03
C ILE A 70 6.89 -11.98 0.62
N PRO A 71 7.98 -11.28 0.18
CA PRO A 71 9.24 -11.93 -0.13
C PRO A 71 9.86 -12.70 1.04
N ASN A 72 9.83 -12.17 2.25
CA ASN A 72 10.33 -12.86 3.44
C ASN A 72 9.54 -14.16 3.69
N TYR A 73 8.21 -14.08 3.63
CA TYR A 73 7.37 -15.27 3.75
C TYR A 73 7.72 -16.34 2.71
N PHE A 74 7.90 -15.97 1.45
CA PHE A 74 8.29 -16.92 0.40
C PHE A 74 9.65 -17.56 0.67
N GLN A 75 10.63 -16.79 1.13
CA GLN A 75 11.97 -17.30 1.47
C GLN A 75 11.93 -18.24 2.68
N GLU A 76 11.26 -17.84 3.78
CA GLU A 76 11.14 -18.62 5.00
C GLU A 76 10.44 -19.97 4.78
N ASN A 77 9.45 -19.99 3.90
CA ASN A 77 8.67 -21.19 3.57
C ASN A 77 9.17 -21.93 2.31
N LYS A 78 10.31 -21.53 1.74
CA LYS A 78 10.95 -22.14 0.56
C LYS A 78 10.01 -22.17 -0.67
N ILE A 79 9.11 -21.19 -0.79
CA ILE A 79 8.22 -21.05 -1.94
C ILE A 79 9.01 -20.41 -3.08
N ALA A 80 9.02 -21.08 -4.23
CA ALA A 80 9.72 -20.57 -5.41
C ALA A 80 9.03 -19.32 -5.97
N TYR A 81 9.77 -18.24 -6.20
CA TYR A 81 9.23 -17.04 -6.84
C TYR A 81 10.26 -16.27 -7.65
N ASN A 82 9.77 -15.55 -8.65
CA ASN A 82 10.54 -14.54 -9.39
C ASN A 82 10.01 -13.15 -9.04
N GLU A 83 10.90 -12.20 -8.78
CA GLU A 83 10.53 -10.81 -8.46
C GLU A 83 10.83 -9.88 -9.62
N PHE A 84 9.86 -9.02 -9.95
CA PHE A 84 10.01 -7.98 -10.97
C PHE A 84 9.62 -6.61 -10.41
N VAL A 85 10.59 -5.69 -10.39
CA VAL A 85 10.33 -4.28 -10.11
C VAL A 85 9.76 -3.62 -11.36
N VAL A 86 8.47 -3.30 -11.34
CA VAL A 86 7.72 -2.81 -12.52
C VAL A 86 7.42 -1.31 -12.48
N TYR A 87 7.72 -0.63 -11.39
CA TYR A 87 7.65 0.83 -11.28
C TYR A 87 8.61 1.36 -10.23
N GLU A 88 9.02 2.61 -10.39
CA GLU A 88 9.86 3.35 -9.44
C GLU A 88 9.03 4.44 -8.73
N THR A 89 9.11 4.47 -7.42
CA THR A 89 8.62 5.58 -6.60
C THR A 89 9.83 6.44 -6.24
N LYS A 90 9.78 7.72 -6.60
CA LYS A 90 10.79 8.72 -6.22
C LYS A 90 10.15 9.71 -5.27
N LEU A 91 10.79 9.97 -4.14
CA LEU A 91 10.36 11.02 -3.24
C LEU A 91 10.52 12.37 -3.96
N LYS A 92 9.55 13.24 -3.77
CA LYS A 92 9.56 14.58 -4.28
C LYS A 92 9.13 15.56 -3.17
N PRO A 93 10.02 15.81 -2.21
CA PRO A 93 9.69 16.62 -1.05
C PRO A 93 9.39 18.06 -1.45
N HIS A 94 8.37 18.63 -0.83
CA HIS A 94 7.96 20.00 -0.99
C HIS A 94 7.85 20.68 0.38
N GLN A 95 8.34 21.89 0.49
CA GLN A 95 8.09 22.72 1.65
C GLN A 95 6.67 23.30 1.59
N ILE A 96 5.87 23.06 2.63
CA ILE A 96 4.53 23.63 2.76
C ILE A 96 4.65 24.99 3.42
N LYS A 97 4.35 26.05 2.67
CA LYS A 97 4.48 27.45 3.14
C LYS A 97 3.19 28.00 3.77
N LYS A 98 2.05 27.40 3.47
CA LYS A 98 0.75 27.82 4.02
C LYS A 98 0.46 27.11 5.33
N PRO A 99 -0.18 27.76 6.30
CA PRO A 99 -0.63 27.10 7.53
C PRO A 99 -1.66 26.01 7.19
N PHE A 100 -1.64 24.93 7.99
CA PHE A 100 -2.58 23.83 7.90
C PHE A 100 -2.85 23.28 9.30
N ASP A 101 -4.00 22.67 9.52
CA ASP A 101 -4.44 22.15 10.82
C ASP A 101 -4.23 20.64 10.96
N GLY A 102 -4.18 19.93 9.84
CA GLY A 102 -3.97 18.49 9.82
C GLY A 102 -3.38 18.01 8.50
N ILE A 103 -2.87 16.78 8.51
CA ILE A 103 -2.16 16.17 7.37
C ILE A 103 -2.77 14.81 7.05
N LEU A 104 -3.08 14.56 5.78
CA LEU A 104 -3.58 13.27 5.31
C LEU A 104 -2.44 12.51 4.64
N PHE A 105 -2.08 11.36 5.22
CA PHE A 105 -1.05 10.48 4.69
C PHE A 105 -1.63 9.21 4.08
N PHE A 106 -1.34 9.00 2.80
CA PHE A 106 -1.84 7.86 2.01
C PHE A 106 -0.78 6.77 1.77
N SER A 107 0.46 6.96 2.25
CA SER A 107 1.52 5.96 2.16
C SER A 107 2.69 6.31 3.10
N PRO A 108 3.52 5.32 3.50
CA PRO A 108 4.77 5.57 4.22
C PRO A 108 5.75 6.46 3.45
N SER A 109 5.85 6.30 2.13
CA SER A 109 6.69 7.17 1.30
C SER A 109 6.21 8.61 1.28
N GLY A 110 4.90 8.86 1.41
CA GLY A 110 4.34 10.20 1.57
C GLY A 110 4.75 10.84 2.90
N VAL A 111 4.74 10.07 3.99
CA VAL A 111 5.26 10.51 5.30
C VAL A 111 6.73 10.90 5.19
N ASN A 112 7.57 10.02 4.62
CA ASN A 112 9.00 10.27 4.48
C ASN A 112 9.26 11.51 3.61
N SER A 113 8.57 11.62 2.47
CA SER A 113 8.70 12.80 1.59
C SER A 113 8.30 14.12 2.26
N PHE A 114 7.25 14.10 3.09
CA PHE A 114 6.82 15.28 3.85
C PHE A 114 7.88 15.70 4.87
N LEU A 115 8.40 14.73 5.63
CA LEU A 115 9.34 14.97 6.73
C LEU A 115 10.74 15.45 6.27
N GLU A 116 11.09 15.28 5.01
CA GLU A 116 12.35 15.82 4.49
C GLU A 116 12.41 17.36 4.53
N ASN A 117 11.28 18.05 4.34
CA ASN A 117 11.25 19.50 4.23
C ASN A 117 10.20 20.16 5.16
N ASN A 118 9.53 19.41 6.04
CA ASN A 118 8.49 19.93 6.91
C ASN A 118 8.55 19.22 8.28
N THR A 119 7.93 19.86 9.27
CA THR A 119 7.75 19.31 10.62
C THR A 119 6.27 18.99 10.86
N LEU A 120 5.99 18.04 11.75
CA LEU A 120 4.60 17.70 12.12
C LEU A 120 4.01 18.75 13.08
N GLU A 121 4.88 19.37 13.86
CA GLU A 121 4.53 20.28 14.94
C GLU A 121 3.36 19.77 15.78
N ASN A 122 2.52 20.00 16.32
CA ASN A 122 1.42 19.31 17.02
C ASN A 122 0.20 19.04 16.10
N LYS A 123 0.42 18.89 14.79
CA LYS A 123 -0.65 18.70 13.82
C LYS A 123 -1.22 17.28 13.87
N MET A 124 -2.52 17.16 13.67
CA MET A 124 -3.17 15.86 13.57
C MET A 124 -2.83 15.17 12.24
N CYS A 125 -2.41 13.92 12.29
CA CYS A 125 -2.05 13.10 11.15
C CYS A 125 -3.12 12.04 10.90
N PHE A 126 -3.77 12.09 9.74
CA PHE A 126 -4.79 11.12 9.32
C PHE A 126 -4.17 10.12 8.36
N CYS A 127 -4.05 8.86 8.78
CA CYS A 127 -3.37 7.82 8.02
C CYS A 127 -4.36 6.86 7.37
N ILE A 128 -4.09 6.50 6.12
CA ILE A 128 -4.94 5.56 5.37
C ILE A 128 -4.94 4.14 5.95
N GLY A 129 -3.95 3.77 6.77
CA GLY A 129 -3.86 2.47 7.40
C GLY A 129 -2.66 2.37 8.34
N THR A 130 -2.59 1.24 9.07
CA THR A 130 -1.59 0.97 10.10
C THR A 130 -0.15 1.07 9.60
N THR A 131 0.10 0.64 8.36
CA THR A 131 1.41 0.74 7.71
C THR A 131 1.90 2.18 7.57
N THR A 132 0.98 3.12 7.25
CA THR A 132 1.30 4.54 7.11
C THR A 132 1.50 5.17 8.49
N ALA A 133 0.68 4.77 9.47
CA ALA A 133 0.81 5.21 10.85
C ALA A 133 2.16 4.79 11.48
N LYS A 134 2.63 3.57 11.21
CA LYS A 134 3.95 3.09 11.65
C LYS A 134 5.12 3.97 11.15
N ALA A 135 4.98 4.63 10.01
CA ALA A 135 6.01 5.57 9.54
C ALA A 135 6.09 6.87 10.36
N LEU A 136 5.08 7.14 11.19
CA LEU A 136 5.02 8.27 12.14
C LEU A 136 5.42 7.86 13.56
N GLU A 137 5.69 6.57 13.82
CA GLU A 137 6.10 6.06 15.11
C GLU A 137 7.32 6.82 15.64
N ASN A 138 7.30 7.21 16.93
CA ASN A 138 8.30 8.06 17.59
C ASN A 138 8.45 9.48 17.00
N LYS A 139 7.53 9.94 16.15
CA LYS A 139 7.54 11.30 15.57
C LYS A 139 6.37 12.14 16.04
N THR A 140 5.24 11.54 16.33
CA THR A 140 4.04 12.17 16.89
C THR A 140 3.11 11.12 17.48
N GLU A 141 2.33 11.51 18.48
CA GLU A 141 1.21 10.72 19.02
C GLU A 141 -0.13 11.13 18.39
N ASN A 142 -0.17 12.24 17.66
CA ASN A 142 -1.39 12.80 17.06
C ASN A 142 -1.75 12.04 15.77
N ILE A 143 -2.17 10.78 15.88
CA ILE A 143 -2.44 9.91 14.75
C ILE A 143 -3.89 9.39 14.81
N VAL A 144 -4.61 9.53 13.70
CA VAL A 144 -5.89 8.87 13.43
C VAL A 144 -5.73 7.94 12.25
N ILE A 145 -6.14 6.68 12.41
CA ILE A 145 -6.10 5.67 11.36
C ILE A 145 -7.50 5.48 10.78
N ALA A 146 -7.63 5.50 9.47
CA ALA A 146 -8.89 5.23 8.79
C ALA A 146 -9.39 3.81 9.07
N SER A 147 -10.69 3.64 9.25
CA SER A 147 -11.34 2.34 9.53
C SER A 147 -11.22 1.36 8.36
N GLN A 148 -11.07 1.88 7.15
CA GLN A 148 -10.82 1.12 5.92
C GLN A 148 -9.72 1.83 5.11
N PRO A 149 -8.84 1.12 4.39
CA PRO A 149 -7.72 1.73 3.67
C PRO A 149 -8.17 2.40 2.36
N THR A 150 -9.10 3.35 2.46
CA THR A 150 -9.63 4.12 1.34
C THR A 150 -9.51 5.63 1.59
N VAL A 151 -9.43 6.42 0.53
CA VAL A 151 -9.36 7.88 0.61
C VAL A 151 -10.61 8.44 1.28
N GLU A 152 -11.76 7.87 0.96
CA GLU A 152 -13.07 8.28 1.46
C GLU A 152 -13.15 8.11 2.98
N ASN A 153 -12.58 7.01 3.51
CA ASN A 153 -12.54 6.78 4.96
C ASN A 153 -11.57 7.72 5.67
N VAL A 154 -10.42 8.06 5.08
CA VAL A 154 -9.53 9.08 5.63
C VAL A 154 -10.26 10.42 5.75
N ILE A 155 -10.96 10.85 4.69
CA ILE A 155 -11.76 12.09 4.70
C ILE A 155 -12.86 12.02 5.76
N THR A 156 -13.51 10.88 5.91
CA THR A 156 -14.54 10.68 6.96
C THR A 156 -13.97 10.89 8.36
N GLU A 157 -12.78 10.36 8.64
CA GLU A 157 -12.13 10.56 9.95
C GLU A 157 -11.74 12.04 10.18
N VAL A 158 -11.27 12.75 9.16
CA VAL A 158 -11.02 14.19 9.23
C VAL A 158 -12.30 14.95 9.62
N ILE A 159 -13.42 14.66 8.92
CA ILE A 159 -14.70 15.31 9.19
C ILE A 159 -15.17 15.01 10.62
N LYS A 160 -15.07 13.77 11.08
CA LYS A 160 -15.45 13.38 12.45
C LYS A 160 -14.59 14.12 13.49
N TYR A 161 -13.29 14.24 13.26
CA TYR A 161 -12.39 14.90 14.18
C TYR A 161 -12.74 16.37 14.34
N TYR A 162 -12.81 17.12 13.23
CA TYR A 162 -13.06 18.56 13.26
C TYR A 162 -14.52 18.96 13.52
N LYS A 163 -15.51 18.05 13.43
CA LYS A 163 -16.87 18.31 13.88
C LYS A 163 -17.06 18.16 15.39
N ARG A 164 -16.11 17.55 16.09
CA ARG A 164 -16.14 17.38 17.55
C ARG A 164 -15.45 18.52 18.31
N LEU A 165 -14.76 19.40 17.60
CA LEU A 165 -14.16 20.65 18.09
C LEU A 165 -15.15 21.79 17.95
#